data_70305cdca3e2bfdb9524f720f8a02772
#
_entry.id   70305cdca3e2bfdb9524f720f8a02772
#
_cell.length_a   1.000
_cell.length_b   1.000
_cell.length_c   1.000
_cell.angle_alpha   90.00
_cell.angle_beta   90.00
_cell.angle_gamma   90.00
#
_symmetry.space_group_name_H-M   'P 1'
#
loop_
_entity.id
_entity.type
_entity.pdbx_description
1 polymer ?
#
loop_
_entity_poly.entity_id
_entity_poly.type
_entity_poly.pdbx_seq_one_letter_code
_entity_poly.pdbx_strand_id
1 'polypeptide(L)'
;MSEISRVLLGVNIDHVATLREARGTRYPDPVQAAIEAEQAGADGITVHLREDRRHIQERDVLLLAEVLQTRMNFEMAVTDEMIAFAEKLKP
;
A
#
# COMPACT_ATOMS: atom_id res chain seq x y z
N MET A 1 -13.26 -20.68 21.07
CA MET A 1 -13.42 -19.52 20.58
C MET A 1 -13.61 -19.49 19.14
N SER A 2 -14.32 -18.76 18.75
CA SER A 2 -14.73 -18.79 17.40
C SER A 2 -13.98 -17.77 16.57
N GLU A 3 -13.41 -18.20 15.49
CA GLU A 3 -12.84 -17.30 14.58
C GLU A 3 -13.84 -16.45 13.88
N ILE A 4 -15.11 -16.82 13.99
CA ILE A 4 -16.18 -16.06 13.36
C ILE A 4 -16.20 -14.63 13.86
N SER A 5 -15.80 -14.42 15.09
CA SER A 5 -15.83 -13.07 15.65
C SER A 5 -14.57 -12.27 15.37
N ARG A 6 -13.61 -12.84 14.66
CA ARG A 6 -12.39 -12.10 14.35
C ARG A 6 -12.66 -10.97 13.38
N VAL A 7 -12.19 -9.77 13.73
CA VAL A 7 -12.29 -8.61 12.87
C VAL A 7 -10.98 -8.47 12.10
N LEU A 8 -11.09 -8.42 10.78
CA LEU A 8 -9.91 -8.22 9.95
C LEU A 8 -9.47 -6.77 9.99
N LEU A 9 -8.18 -6.55 10.10
CA LEU A 9 -7.60 -5.22 10.17
C LEU A 9 -6.92 -4.86 8.88
N GLY A 10 -7.46 -3.86 8.18
CA GLY A 10 -6.82 -3.30 7.01
C GLY A 10 -6.15 -1.99 7.38
N VAL A 11 -4.93 -1.78 6.93
CA VAL A 11 -4.17 -0.58 7.24
C VAL A 11 -3.85 0.18 5.97
N ASN A 12 -4.21 1.46 5.93
CA ASN A 12 -3.93 2.33 4.80
C ASN A 12 -2.63 3.09 5.08
N ILE A 13 -1.69 3.04 4.14
CA ILE A 13 -0.37 3.65 4.33
C ILE A 13 -0.17 4.91 3.50
N ASP A 14 -1.22 5.41 2.83
CA ASP A 14 -1.10 6.59 1.97
C ASP A 14 -0.58 7.81 2.72
N HIS A 15 -1.01 8.00 3.97
CA HIS A 15 -0.59 9.17 4.73
C HIS A 15 0.89 9.17 5.07
N VAL A 16 1.50 7.99 5.21
CA VAL A 16 2.94 7.88 5.42
C VAL A 16 3.66 8.44 4.20
N ALA A 17 3.19 8.09 3.01
CA ALA A 17 3.77 8.62 1.78
C ALA A 17 3.54 10.13 1.67
N THR A 18 2.40 10.63 2.12
CA THR A 18 2.12 12.06 2.12
C THR A 18 3.18 12.80 2.95
N LEU A 19 3.50 12.28 4.14
CA LEU A 19 4.52 12.89 4.98
C LEU A 19 5.89 12.87 4.31
N ARG A 20 6.24 11.75 3.69
CA ARG A 20 7.51 11.64 2.99
C ARG A 20 7.63 12.71 1.90
N GLU A 21 6.58 12.85 1.08
CA GLU A 21 6.62 13.80 -0.02
C GLU A 21 6.63 15.23 0.49
N ALA A 22 5.90 15.52 1.56
CA ALA A 22 5.89 16.86 2.13
C ALA A 22 7.27 17.25 2.68
N ARG A 23 8.01 16.28 3.18
CA ARG A 23 9.35 16.54 3.72
C ARG A 23 10.43 16.54 2.64
N GLY A 24 10.13 16.01 1.46
CA GLY A 24 11.11 15.92 0.38
C GLY A 24 12.25 14.98 0.70
N THR A 25 12.00 13.95 1.52
CA THR A 25 13.03 12.99 1.93
C THR A 25 12.61 11.59 1.56
N ARG A 26 13.43 10.60 1.93
CA ARG A 26 13.12 9.20 1.68
C ARG A 26 12.22 8.60 2.76
N TYR A 27 12.03 9.29 3.84
CA TYR A 27 11.26 8.76 4.95
C TYR A 27 10.33 9.83 5.48
N PRO A 28 9.28 9.41 6.17
CA PRO A 28 8.98 8.01 6.52
C PRO A 28 8.68 7.17 5.28
N ASP A 29 9.08 5.89 5.32
CA ASP A 29 8.95 4.99 4.19
C ASP A 29 7.65 4.20 4.31
N PRO A 30 6.71 4.34 3.35
CA PRO A 30 5.45 3.59 3.43
C PRO A 30 5.65 2.07 3.36
N VAL A 31 6.69 1.60 2.67
CA VAL A 31 6.97 0.16 2.60
C VAL A 31 7.37 -0.35 3.98
N GLN A 32 8.23 0.37 4.69
CA GLN A 32 8.61 0.00 6.04
C GLN A 32 7.40 0.04 6.98
N ALA A 33 6.57 1.05 6.85
CA ALA A 33 5.36 1.16 7.67
C ALA A 33 4.44 -0.03 7.44
N ALA A 34 4.32 -0.49 6.19
CA ALA A 34 3.48 -1.64 5.87
C ALA A 34 4.01 -2.91 6.51
N ILE A 35 5.33 -3.11 6.47
CA ILE A 35 5.95 -4.28 7.09
C ILE A 35 5.70 -4.26 8.59
N GLU A 36 5.85 -3.11 9.22
CA GLU A 36 5.62 -2.99 10.65
C GLU A 36 4.15 -3.24 10.99
N ALA A 37 3.24 -2.79 10.13
CA ALA A 37 1.82 -3.04 10.34
C ALA A 37 1.52 -4.53 10.28
N GLU A 38 2.12 -5.25 9.33
CA GLU A 38 1.94 -6.70 9.24
C GLU A 38 2.46 -7.39 10.49
N GLN A 39 3.63 -6.98 10.96
CA GLN A 39 4.21 -7.54 12.16
C GLN A 39 3.34 -7.29 13.39
N ALA A 40 2.60 -6.19 13.38
CA ALA A 40 1.70 -5.85 14.47
C ALA A 40 0.32 -6.50 14.34
N GLY A 41 0.09 -7.26 13.27
CA GLY A 41 -1.14 -8.03 13.13
C GLY A 41 -2.10 -7.56 12.06
N ALA A 42 -1.69 -6.66 11.16
CA ALA A 42 -2.57 -6.24 10.08
C ALA A 42 -2.86 -7.42 9.15
N ASP A 43 -4.09 -7.49 8.68
CA ASP A 43 -4.55 -8.55 7.79
C ASP A 43 -4.45 -8.15 6.33
N GLY A 44 -4.27 -6.87 6.06
CA GLY A 44 -4.09 -6.39 4.71
C GLY A 44 -3.61 -4.95 4.71
N ILE A 45 -3.01 -4.55 3.61
CA ILE A 45 -2.47 -3.19 3.43
C ILE A 45 -3.20 -2.55 2.25
N THR A 46 -3.73 -1.37 2.47
CA THR A 46 -4.41 -0.61 1.41
C THR A 46 -3.49 0.50 0.94
N VAL A 47 -3.35 0.63 -0.35
CA VAL A 47 -2.50 1.65 -0.96
C VAL A 47 -3.20 2.19 -2.20
N HIS A 48 -3.17 3.52 -2.35
CA HIS A 48 -3.80 4.20 -3.47
C HIS A 48 -2.75 4.93 -4.30
N LEU A 49 -2.67 4.58 -5.58
CA LEU A 49 -1.78 5.26 -6.50
C LEU A 49 -2.60 6.30 -7.27
N ARG A 50 -2.37 7.57 -6.95
CA ARG A 50 -3.06 8.67 -7.62
C ARG A 50 -2.44 8.93 -8.98
N GLU A 51 -3.25 9.43 -9.92
CA GLU A 51 -2.73 9.77 -11.25
C GLU A 51 -1.62 10.83 -11.17
N ASP A 52 -1.72 11.76 -10.22
CA ASP A 52 -0.76 12.84 -10.08
C ASP A 52 0.47 12.46 -9.25
N ARG A 53 0.51 11.22 -8.74
CA ARG A 53 1.64 10.71 -7.95
C ARG A 53 1.98 11.63 -6.78
N ARG A 54 0.96 12.16 -6.13
CA ARG A 54 1.15 13.13 -5.05
C ARG A 54 1.77 12.52 -3.80
N HIS A 55 1.52 11.25 -3.53
CA HIS A 55 2.05 10.60 -2.34
C HIS A 55 2.67 9.25 -2.67
N ILE A 56 1.88 8.20 -2.87
CA ILE A 56 2.40 6.88 -3.22
C ILE A 56 3.01 6.95 -4.63
N GLN A 57 4.17 6.34 -4.79
CA GLN A 57 4.86 6.26 -6.07
C GLN A 57 4.77 4.82 -6.60
N GLU A 58 4.98 4.65 -7.91
CA GLU A 58 4.94 3.31 -8.50
C GLU A 58 5.97 2.40 -7.84
N ARG A 59 7.13 2.95 -7.50
CA ARG A 59 8.16 2.21 -6.79
C ARG A 59 7.64 1.61 -5.50
N ASP A 60 6.85 2.39 -4.76
CA ASP A 60 6.28 1.92 -3.49
C ASP A 60 5.38 0.72 -3.72
N VAL A 61 4.51 0.80 -4.73
CA VAL A 61 3.55 -0.27 -5.01
C VAL A 61 4.27 -1.54 -5.45
N LEU A 62 5.29 -1.39 -6.30
CA LEU A 62 6.05 -2.56 -6.77
C LEU A 62 6.78 -3.25 -5.63
N LEU A 63 7.39 -2.47 -4.74
CA LEU A 63 8.07 -3.05 -3.58
C LEU A 63 7.10 -3.73 -2.63
N LEU A 64 5.93 -3.10 -2.40
CA LEU A 64 4.92 -3.70 -1.55
C LEU A 64 4.45 -5.04 -2.13
N ALA A 65 4.26 -5.11 -3.44
CA ALA A 65 3.84 -6.35 -4.07
C ALA A 65 4.84 -7.48 -3.85
N GLU A 66 6.12 -7.14 -3.74
CA GLU A 66 7.16 -8.13 -3.51
C GLU A 66 7.27 -8.55 -2.05
N VAL A 67 7.10 -7.63 -1.12
CA VAL A 67 7.46 -7.89 0.28
C VAL A 67 6.29 -8.21 1.17
N LEU A 68 5.06 -7.80 0.81
CA LEU A 68 3.91 -8.03 1.68
C LEU A 68 3.55 -9.51 1.70
N GLN A 69 3.25 -10.01 2.88
CA GLN A 69 2.79 -11.38 3.06
C GLN A 69 1.29 -11.45 3.26
N THR A 70 0.67 -10.29 3.50
CA THR A 70 -0.78 -10.18 3.61
C THR A 70 -1.34 -9.68 2.28
N ARG A 71 -2.63 -9.44 2.25
CA ARG A 71 -3.30 -8.96 1.04
C ARG A 71 -2.98 -7.48 0.81
N MET A 72 -2.65 -7.13 -0.42
CA MET A 72 -2.53 -5.74 -0.81
C MET A 72 -3.81 -5.33 -1.53
N ASN A 73 -4.48 -4.31 -0.99
CA ASN A 73 -5.67 -3.75 -1.62
C ASN A 73 -5.23 -2.51 -2.40
N PHE A 74 -5.08 -2.67 -3.70
CA PHE A 74 -4.56 -1.61 -4.57
C PHE A 74 -5.70 -0.81 -5.16
N GLU A 75 -5.76 0.48 -4.84
CA GLU A 75 -6.76 1.39 -5.34
C GLU A 75 -6.17 2.28 -6.41
N MET A 76 -6.91 2.52 -7.49
CA MET A 76 -6.42 3.31 -8.60
C MET A 76 -7.59 3.92 -9.38
N ALA A 77 -7.29 4.99 -10.14
CA ALA A 77 -8.26 5.51 -11.10
C ALA A 77 -8.31 4.58 -12.30
N VAL A 78 -9.47 4.51 -12.96
CA VAL A 78 -9.66 3.62 -14.11
C VAL A 78 -9.23 4.37 -15.37
N THR A 79 -7.93 4.34 -15.64
CA THR A 79 -7.35 4.93 -16.86
C THR A 79 -6.53 3.85 -17.53
N ASP A 80 -6.22 4.03 -18.81
CA ASP A 80 -5.42 3.05 -19.55
C ASP A 80 -4.06 2.87 -18.90
N GLU A 81 -3.44 3.96 -18.44
CA GLU A 81 -2.15 3.90 -17.79
C GLU A 81 -2.21 3.08 -16.49
N MET A 82 -3.23 3.32 -15.70
CA MET A 82 -3.37 2.61 -14.42
C MET A 82 -3.72 1.14 -14.63
N ILE A 83 -4.53 0.85 -15.63
CA ILE A 83 -4.86 -0.55 -15.95
C ILE A 83 -3.60 -1.30 -16.36
N ALA A 84 -2.78 -0.68 -17.21
CA ALA A 84 -1.52 -1.29 -17.64
C ALA A 84 -0.60 -1.52 -16.45
N PHE A 85 -0.53 -0.57 -15.52
CA PHE A 85 0.29 -0.72 -14.33
C PHE A 85 -0.22 -1.85 -13.45
N ALA A 86 -1.53 -1.93 -13.25
CA ALA A 86 -2.12 -2.98 -12.43
C ALA A 86 -1.82 -4.36 -13.01
N GLU A 87 -1.80 -4.47 -14.34
CA GLU A 87 -1.48 -5.74 -14.98
C GLU A 87 -0.04 -6.18 -14.71
N LYS A 88 0.87 -5.21 -14.55
CA LYS A 88 2.24 -5.54 -14.19
C LYS A 88 2.36 -6.12 -12.79
N LEU A 89 1.48 -5.69 -11.89
CA LEU A 89 1.53 -6.17 -10.51
C LEU A 89 1.17 -7.62 -10.40
N LYS A 90 0.18 -8.05 -11.17
CA LYS A 90 -0.32 -9.42 -11.20
C LYS A 90 -0.15 -10.16 -9.91
N PRO A 91 -1.07 -9.97 -9.01
CA PRO A 91 -1.03 -10.72 -7.77
C PRO A 91 -1.25 -12.21 -8.02
#